data_82917cc6912936a93aa880574a3ff339
#
_entry.id   82917cc6912936a93aa880574a3ff339
#
_cell.length_a   1.000
_cell.length_b   1.000
_cell.length_c   1.000
_cell.angle_alpha   90.00
_cell.angle_beta   90.00
_cell.angle_gamma   90.00
#
_symmetry.space_group_name_H-M   'P 1'
#
loop_
_entity.id
_entity.type
_entity.pdbx_description
1 polymer ?
#
loop_
_entity_poly.entity_id
_entity_poly.type
_entity_poly.pdbx_seq_one_letter_code
_entity_poly.pdbx_strand_id
1 'polypeptide(L)'
;GEMNDLARRVAAGLVVLGLRKGGRVMIMLPNGLEAIAAWLGCGVLGAVEVSLNTAYRGAPLVHAVNACGADTIVIDGAFLPALAEVRDRTPALRNVVALGEAQADSRLAGLTLLTWQDLVAGNGEGLELEPLSGRDLATILYTSGTTGPAKPVLLTHAQNHLTASRTRACARIGADDVSYCFHPVFHMAGKFMAVYGTLLAGAKMVLDRRFVPETWISRVREFGATVGYGHGPMLEMIHAVPPSPHDADHAMTRVLAAPFPRRIARDFERRFGVRGLECWGMTEIGIVTWPDMERPGAFGSCGRVDPGLFELRVVDPETDEELPAGEAGEMVVRARWPWLLFQGYLGMAEATVEAWRNGWFHTGDTGRIDAGGDVHFVDRVKDKIRRRAENVASYDIESAAAAHPAVAEAAAVGVPSGFEDDDDIKLAVVARQGATLDPADLIAFLARELPHHMVPRYVETLPALPRSPTNKIRKAQLRASGAGEGVW
;
A
#
# COMPACT_ATOMS: atom_id res chain seq x y z
N GLY A 1 14.05 6.10 -24.58
CA GLY A 1 13.79 7.53 -24.46
C GLY A 1 14.16 8.06 -23.09
N GLU A 2 13.86 9.31 -22.80
CA GLU A 2 14.31 10.08 -21.64
C GLU A 2 14.19 9.36 -20.29
N MET A 3 13.07 8.69 -20.03
CA MET A 3 12.89 7.92 -18.77
C MET A 3 13.86 6.74 -18.68
N ASN A 4 14.13 6.03 -19.79
CA ASN A 4 15.11 4.96 -19.81
C ASN A 4 16.52 5.50 -19.57
N ASP A 5 16.86 6.64 -20.15
CA ASP A 5 18.17 7.27 -20.01
C ASP A 5 18.36 7.76 -18.56
N LEU A 6 17.31 8.34 -17.97
CA LEU A 6 17.35 8.73 -16.55
C LEU A 6 17.49 7.52 -15.64
N ALA A 7 16.74 6.43 -15.89
CA ALA A 7 16.86 5.18 -15.12
C ALA A 7 18.27 4.58 -15.22
N ARG A 8 18.91 4.60 -16.38
CA ARG A 8 20.31 4.15 -16.56
C ARG A 8 21.29 5.03 -15.81
N ARG A 9 21.08 6.34 -15.78
CA ARG A 9 21.90 7.27 -15.00
C ARG A 9 21.76 7.02 -13.51
N VAL A 10 20.54 6.76 -13.02
CA VAL A 10 20.31 6.33 -11.62
C VAL A 10 21.06 5.02 -11.35
N ALA A 11 20.95 4.01 -12.22
CA ALA A 11 21.66 2.73 -12.06
C ALA A 11 23.18 2.94 -11.96
N ALA A 12 23.74 3.82 -12.81
CA ALA A 12 25.17 4.19 -12.77
C ALA A 12 25.57 4.82 -11.44
N GLY A 13 24.78 5.77 -10.94
CA GLY A 13 25.02 6.39 -9.63
C GLY A 13 24.95 5.40 -8.48
N LEU A 14 24.00 4.45 -8.53
CA LEU A 14 23.90 3.39 -7.53
C LEU A 14 25.13 2.46 -7.56
N VAL A 15 25.68 2.18 -8.75
CA VAL A 15 26.94 1.42 -8.88
C VAL A 15 28.12 2.15 -8.23
N VAL A 16 28.19 3.49 -8.38
CA VAL A 16 29.23 4.32 -7.72
C VAL A 16 29.10 4.23 -6.19
N LEU A 17 27.88 4.13 -5.66
CA LEU A 17 27.61 3.92 -4.24
C LEU A 17 27.89 2.46 -3.78
N GLY A 18 28.42 1.61 -4.65
CA GLY A 18 28.78 0.23 -4.33
C GLY A 18 27.65 -0.78 -4.50
N LEU A 19 26.49 -0.36 -4.98
CA LEU A 19 25.37 -1.29 -5.19
C LEU A 19 25.57 -2.17 -6.41
N ARG A 20 25.06 -3.39 -6.32
CA ARG A 20 25.12 -4.42 -7.36
C ARG A 20 23.76 -5.13 -7.42
N LYS A 21 23.59 -6.05 -8.35
CA LYS A 21 22.42 -6.94 -8.42
C LYS A 21 22.14 -7.57 -7.05
N GLY A 22 20.87 -7.54 -6.62
CA GLY A 22 20.41 -8.01 -5.32
C GLY A 22 20.69 -7.05 -4.15
N GLY A 23 21.50 -5.98 -4.34
CA GLY A 23 21.65 -4.91 -3.36
C GLY A 23 20.33 -4.16 -3.14
N ARG A 24 20.09 -3.64 -1.93
CA ARG A 24 18.82 -3.02 -1.56
C ARG A 24 18.93 -1.51 -1.46
N VAL A 25 17.96 -0.79 -2.00
CA VAL A 25 17.89 0.67 -1.99
C VAL A 25 16.54 1.11 -1.46
N MET A 26 16.53 1.85 -0.36
CA MET A 26 15.31 2.48 0.14
C MET A 26 14.94 3.69 -0.70
N ILE A 27 13.65 3.81 -1.07
CA ILE A 27 13.12 4.98 -1.79
C ILE A 27 11.99 5.57 -0.97
N MET A 28 12.17 6.83 -0.53
CA MET A 28 11.19 7.62 0.20
C MET A 28 10.94 8.94 -0.55
N LEU A 29 10.33 8.82 -1.71
CA LEU A 29 10.02 9.94 -2.61
C LEU A 29 8.50 10.07 -2.81
N PRO A 30 7.96 11.29 -2.93
CA PRO A 30 6.58 11.49 -3.34
C PRO A 30 6.40 11.07 -4.81
N ASN A 31 5.14 10.99 -5.25
CA ASN A 31 4.82 10.76 -6.66
C ASN A 31 5.54 11.79 -7.54
N GLY A 32 6.29 11.33 -8.54
CA GLY A 32 7.04 12.16 -9.46
C GLY A 32 7.94 11.35 -10.39
N LEU A 33 8.57 12.02 -11.34
CA LEU A 33 9.47 11.39 -12.30
C LEU A 33 10.67 10.75 -11.60
N GLU A 34 11.19 11.39 -10.56
CA GLU A 34 12.36 10.94 -9.80
C GLU A 34 12.07 9.64 -9.06
N ALA A 35 10.86 9.49 -8.49
CA ALA A 35 10.45 8.26 -7.83
C ALA A 35 10.36 7.09 -8.82
N ILE A 36 9.81 7.35 -10.02
CA ILE A 36 9.75 6.36 -11.10
C ILE A 36 11.15 6.02 -11.60
N ALA A 37 11.99 7.03 -11.82
CA ALA A 37 13.35 6.84 -12.29
C ALA A 37 14.22 6.08 -11.29
N ALA A 38 14.09 6.36 -10.00
CA ALA A 38 14.79 5.64 -8.93
C ALA A 38 14.38 4.16 -8.91
N TRP A 39 13.09 3.87 -8.96
CA TRP A 39 12.57 2.51 -9.05
C TRP A 39 13.06 1.77 -10.31
N LEU A 40 12.91 2.39 -11.49
CA LEU A 40 13.37 1.80 -12.75
C LEU A 40 14.89 1.64 -12.80
N GLY A 41 15.64 2.56 -12.21
CA GLY A 41 17.09 2.46 -12.08
C GLY A 41 17.53 1.27 -11.23
N CYS A 42 16.81 0.99 -10.13
CA CYS A 42 17.00 -0.27 -9.38
C CYS A 42 16.73 -1.47 -10.28
N GLY A 43 15.63 -1.44 -11.07
CA GLY A 43 15.31 -2.51 -12.01
C GLY A 43 16.37 -2.71 -13.09
N VAL A 44 16.97 -1.65 -13.64
CA VAL A 44 18.07 -1.72 -14.62
C VAL A 44 19.29 -2.41 -14.01
N LEU A 45 19.66 -2.03 -12.78
CA LEU A 45 20.81 -2.62 -12.08
C LEU A 45 20.54 -4.05 -11.57
N GLY A 46 19.26 -4.43 -11.43
CA GLY A 46 18.88 -5.64 -10.70
C GLY A 46 18.98 -5.47 -9.18
N ALA A 47 19.06 -4.25 -8.69
CA ALA A 47 18.94 -3.95 -7.28
C ALA A 47 17.47 -4.06 -6.82
N VAL A 48 17.27 -4.41 -5.56
CA VAL A 48 15.95 -4.53 -4.96
C VAL A 48 15.53 -3.17 -4.41
N GLU A 49 14.49 -2.61 -5.00
CA GLU A 49 13.88 -1.39 -4.47
C GLU A 49 13.13 -1.69 -3.18
N VAL A 50 13.32 -0.86 -2.15
CA VAL A 50 12.58 -0.90 -0.89
C VAL A 50 11.73 0.37 -0.80
N SER A 51 10.44 0.24 -1.12
CA SER A 51 9.51 1.37 -1.12
C SER A 51 9.09 1.74 0.29
N LEU A 52 9.39 2.97 0.71
CA LEU A 52 8.97 3.50 2.00
C LEU A 52 7.79 4.45 1.85
N ASN A 53 6.81 4.30 2.73
CA ASN A 53 5.73 5.26 2.83
C ASN A 53 6.28 6.64 3.22
N THR A 54 5.99 7.66 2.45
CA THR A 54 6.47 9.05 2.66
C THR A 54 5.93 9.68 3.94
N ALA A 55 4.90 9.09 4.53
CA ALA A 55 4.35 9.50 5.80
C ALA A 55 5.04 8.87 7.02
N TYR A 56 5.95 7.92 6.86
CA TYR A 56 6.62 7.27 8.00
C TYR A 56 7.44 8.27 8.82
N ARG A 57 7.27 8.21 10.14
CA ARG A 57 7.98 8.98 11.16
C ARG A 57 8.30 8.06 12.33
N GLY A 58 9.13 8.48 13.27
CA GLY A 58 9.36 7.80 14.55
C GLY A 58 9.57 6.28 14.42
N ALA A 59 8.87 5.48 15.23
CA ALA A 59 9.02 4.03 15.29
C ALA A 59 8.73 3.29 13.99
N PRO A 60 7.68 3.60 13.20
CA PRO A 60 7.48 3.01 11.88
C PRO A 60 8.64 3.23 10.91
N LEU A 61 9.25 4.43 10.92
CA LEU A 61 10.42 4.71 10.07
C LEU A 61 11.65 3.90 10.52
N VAL A 62 11.92 3.84 11.81
CA VAL A 62 13.00 3.01 12.38
C VAL A 62 12.85 1.55 11.98
N HIS A 63 11.63 1.01 12.14
CA HIS A 63 11.34 -0.36 11.77
C HIS A 63 11.59 -0.61 10.28
N ALA A 64 11.05 0.24 9.41
CA ALA A 64 11.18 0.06 7.97
C ALA A 64 12.64 0.16 7.48
N VAL A 65 13.42 1.09 8.03
CA VAL A 65 14.84 1.25 7.70
C VAL A 65 15.66 0.05 8.17
N ASN A 66 15.43 -0.44 9.38
CA ASN A 66 16.24 -1.53 9.94
C ASN A 66 15.85 -2.90 9.39
N ALA A 67 14.55 -3.15 9.16
CA ALA A 67 14.07 -4.46 8.72
C ALA A 67 14.49 -4.83 7.30
N CYS A 68 14.73 -3.84 6.42
CA CYS A 68 15.04 -4.13 5.02
C CYS A 68 16.51 -4.50 4.78
N GLY A 69 17.43 -4.22 5.70
CA GLY A 69 18.85 -4.48 5.55
C GLY A 69 19.54 -3.68 4.44
N ALA A 70 18.96 -2.52 4.05
CA ALA A 70 19.58 -1.58 3.13
C ALA A 70 20.40 -0.54 3.90
N ASP A 71 21.50 -0.08 3.30
CA ASP A 71 22.35 0.97 3.86
C ASP A 71 22.25 2.31 3.10
N THR A 72 21.47 2.31 2.01
CA THR A 72 21.33 3.45 1.09
C THR A 72 19.86 3.84 0.98
N ILE A 73 19.58 5.15 1.10
CA ILE A 73 18.24 5.73 0.92
C ILE A 73 18.27 6.87 -0.09
N VAL A 74 17.30 6.87 -1.01
CA VAL A 74 16.95 8.00 -1.86
C VAL A 74 15.69 8.64 -1.27
N ILE A 75 15.79 9.89 -0.85
CA ILE A 75 14.77 10.56 -0.04
C ILE A 75 14.49 11.97 -0.51
N ASP A 76 13.24 12.42 -0.43
CA ASP A 76 12.92 13.85 -0.63
C ASP A 76 13.47 14.69 0.54
N GLY A 77 14.06 15.84 0.23
CA GLY A 77 14.63 16.75 1.22
C GLY A 77 13.67 17.15 2.34
N ALA A 78 12.37 17.24 2.01
CA ALA A 78 11.33 17.52 2.99
C ALA A 78 11.19 16.45 4.09
N PHE A 79 11.70 15.23 3.87
CA PHE A 79 11.62 14.12 4.84
C PHE A 79 12.94 13.90 5.61
N LEU A 80 14.01 14.63 5.28
CA LEU A 80 15.29 14.55 5.99
C LEU A 80 15.18 14.84 7.50
N PRO A 81 14.39 15.82 7.96
CA PRO A 81 14.20 16.02 9.40
C PRO A 81 13.70 14.79 10.13
N ALA A 82 12.75 14.07 9.55
CA ALA A 82 12.22 12.83 10.14
C ALA A 82 13.26 11.70 10.17
N LEU A 83 14.11 11.60 9.15
CA LEU A 83 15.24 10.66 9.13
C LEU A 83 16.28 11.04 10.19
N ALA A 84 16.59 12.33 10.33
CA ALA A 84 17.52 12.85 11.34
C ALA A 84 17.07 12.54 12.78
N GLU A 85 15.76 12.64 13.07
CA GLU A 85 15.18 12.30 14.37
C GLU A 85 15.37 10.83 14.76
N VAL A 86 15.49 9.94 13.80
CA VAL A 86 15.65 8.50 14.04
C VAL A 86 17.05 7.98 13.78
N ARG A 87 18.01 8.85 13.45
CA ARG A 87 19.37 8.48 13.03
C ARG A 87 20.07 7.55 14.00
N ASP A 88 20.01 7.83 15.28
CA ASP A 88 20.68 7.02 16.34
C ASP A 88 20.10 5.59 16.44
N ARG A 89 18.87 5.41 15.94
CA ARG A 89 18.15 4.12 15.92
C ARG A 89 18.27 3.39 14.58
N THR A 90 18.99 3.95 13.59
CA THR A 90 19.18 3.39 12.25
C THR A 90 20.66 3.20 11.91
N PRO A 91 21.40 2.38 12.67
CA PRO A 91 22.87 2.31 12.62
C PRO A 91 23.41 1.77 11.29
N ALA A 92 22.62 0.99 10.54
CA ALA A 92 23.06 0.40 9.27
C ALA A 92 23.09 1.42 8.12
N LEU A 93 22.36 2.55 8.23
CA LEU A 93 22.29 3.56 7.18
C LEU A 93 23.66 4.24 6.99
N ARG A 94 24.12 4.34 5.74
CA ARG A 94 25.41 4.92 5.36
C ARG A 94 25.29 6.03 4.33
N ASN A 95 24.43 5.83 3.31
CA ASN A 95 24.32 6.72 2.17
C ASN A 95 22.92 7.33 2.11
N VAL A 96 22.85 8.63 1.94
CA VAL A 96 21.61 9.39 1.75
C VAL A 96 21.72 10.19 0.47
N VAL A 97 20.82 9.96 -0.46
CA VAL A 97 20.67 10.74 -1.69
C VAL A 97 19.42 11.61 -1.54
N ALA A 98 19.59 12.91 -1.45
CA ALA A 98 18.50 13.86 -1.25
C ALA A 98 17.99 14.46 -2.56
N LEU A 99 16.66 14.43 -2.76
CA LEU A 99 15.98 15.15 -3.83
C LEU A 99 15.51 16.52 -3.32
N GLY A 100 15.83 17.59 -4.06
CA GLY A 100 15.46 18.96 -3.69
C GLY A 100 16.39 19.58 -2.65
N GLU A 101 15.90 20.61 -1.96
CA GLU A 101 16.69 21.29 -0.94
C GLU A 101 16.88 20.41 0.29
N ALA A 102 18.12 20.14 0.64
CA ALA A 102 18.49 19.44 1.85
C ALA A 102 19.00 20.46 2.88
N GLN A 103 18.24 20.67 3.95
CA GLN A 103 18.77 21.43 5.07
C GLN A 103 19.82 20.60 5.79
N ALA A 104 20.98 21.21 6.05
CA ALA A 104 22.03 20.58 6.80
C ALA A 104 21.54 20.27 8.24
N ASP A 105 21.56 18.99 8.61
CA ASP A 105 21.23 18.55 9.97
C ASP A 105 22.44 17.83 10.56
N SER A 106 22.96 18.35 11.67
CA SER A 106 24.13 17.77 12.33
C SER A 106 23.94 16.33 12.81
N ARG A 107 22.70 15.89 13.01
CA ARG A 107 22.36 14.52 13.37
C ARG A 107 22.64 13.51 12.23
N LEU A 108 22.72 13.98 10.99
CA LEU A 108 23.11 13.17 9.83
C LEU A 108 24.63 13.16 9.58
N ALA A 109 25.42 13.77 10.48
CA ALA A 109 26.87 13.74 10.39
C ALA A 109 27.40 12.29 10.38
N GLY A 110 28.42 12.03 9.56
CA GLY A 110 29.00 10.68 9.36
C GLY A 110 28.29 9.82 8.32
N LEU A 111 27.21 10.30 7.69
CA LEU A 111 26.63 9.69 6.49
C LEU A 111 27.26 10.33 5.23
N THR A 112 27.33 9.54 4.15
CA THR A 112 27.59 10.08 2.82
C THR A 112 26.32 10.77 2.33
N LEU A 113 26.34 12.07 2.22
CA LEU A 113 25.22 12.88 1.73
C LEU A 113 25.49 13.27 0.28
N LEU A 114 24.60 12.89 -0.60
CA LEU A 114 24.62 13.22 -2.03
C LEU A 114 23.31 13.91 -2.41
N THR A 115 23.37 14.69 -3.47
CA THR A 115 22.17 15.22 -4.11
C THR A 115 21.65 14.26 -5.18
N TRP A 116 20.40 14.42 -5.57
CA TRP A 116 19.84 13.72 -6.73
C TRP A 116 20.68 13.98 -8.00
N GLN A 117 21.19 15.20 -8.16
CA GLN A 117 22.05 15.59 -9.29
C GLN A 117 23.36 14.80 -9.29
N ASP A 118 23.96 14.56 -8.13
CA ASP A 118 25.16 13.73 -8.01
C ASP A 118 24.87 12.27 -8.40
N LEU A 119 23.71 11.73 -7.98
CA LEU A 119 23.29 10.37 -8.34
C LEU A 119 23.15 10.20 -9.86
N VAL A 120 22.60 11.21 -10.54
CA VAL A 120 22.33 11.14 -11.99
C VAL A 120 23.38 11.87 -12.84
N ALA A 121 24.53 12.22 -12.30
CA ALA A 121 25.58 12.94 -13.00
C ALA A 121 26.22 12.14 -14.15
N GLY A 122 26.29 10.80 -14.01
CA GLY A 122 26.81 9.90 -15.04
C GLY A 122 25.88 9.81 -16.26
N ASN A 123 26.44 9.41 -17.41
CA ASN A 123 25.65 9.23 -18.65
C ASN A 123 24.95 7.86 -18.73
N GLY A 124 25.23 6.93 -17.81
CA GLY A 124 24.65 5.57 -17.81
C GLY A 124 25.17 4.66 -18.94
N GLU A 125 26.19 5.07 -19.66
CA GLU A 125 26.86 4.27 -20.68
C GLU A 125 27.88 3.32 -20.05
N GLY A 126 28.17 2.19 -20.72
CA GLY A 126 29.20 1.24 -20.27
C GLY A 126 28.87 0.49 -18.98
N LEU A 127 27.59 0.52 -18.51
CA LEU A 127 27.18 -0.29 -17.36
C LEU A 127 27.28 -1.78 -17.70
N GLU A 128 28.14 -2.49 -16.97
CA GLU A 128 28.15 -3.95 -16.97
C GLU A 128 26.99 -4.45 -16.10
N LEU A 129 25.94 -4.95 -16.75
CA LEU A 129 24.73 -5.41 -16.09
C LEU A 129 24.69 -6.93 -16.07
N GLU A 130 24.41 -7.49 -14.91
CA GLU A 130 24.16 -8.92 -14.79
C GLU A 130 22.78 -9.27 -15.38
N PRO A 131 22.66 -10.45 -16.06
CA PRO A 131 21.37 -10.89 -16.57
C PRO A 131 20.33 -11.00 -15.45
N LEU A 132 19.11 -10.50 -15.73
CA LEU A 132 17.97 -10.59 -14.84
C LEU A 132 17.02 -11.72 -15.26
N SER A 133 16.41 -12.32 -14.26
CA SER A 133 15.39 -13.36 -14.42
C SER A 133 14.11 -12.94 -13.73
N GLY A 134 12.97 -13.44 -14.21
CA GLY A 134 11.67 -13.23 -13.55
C GLY A 134 11.64 -13.67 -12.07
N ARG A 135 12.50 -14.62 -11.66
CA ARG A 135 12.63 -15.09 -10.27
C ARG A 135 13.43 -14.16 -9.35
N ASP A 136 14.21 -13.23 -9.92
CA ASP A 136 15.00 -12.32 -9.11
C ASP A 136 14.07 -11.37 -8.33
N LEU A 137 14.46 -11.03 -7.09
CA LEU A 137 13.74 -10.04 -6.30
C LEU A 137 13.87 -8.67 -6.96
N ALA A 138 12.75 -7.97 -7.04
CA ALA A 138 12.66 -6.66 -7.67
C ALA A 138 12.31 -5.56 -6.67
N THR A 139 11.41 -5.87 -5.73
CA THR A 139 10.84 -4.85 -4.83
C THR A 139 10.53 -5.45 -3.46
N ILE A 140 10.69 -4.65 -2.43
CA ILE A 140 10.14 -4.89 -1.09
C ILE A 140 9.10 -3.82 -0.83
N LEU A 141 7.84 -4.23 -0.63
CA LEU A 141 6.76 -3.36 -0.18
C LEU A 141 6.41 -3.66 1.27
N TYR A 142 6.16 -2.60 2.04
CA TYR A 142 5.67 -2.76 3.40
C TYR A 142 4.16 -2.83 3.42
N THR A 143 3.61 -3.89 4.05
CA THR A 143 2.17 -4.01 4.31
C THR A 143 1.91 -3.86 5.80
N SER A 144 0.84 -3.14 6.13
CA SER A 144 0.40 -3.06 7.52
C SER A 144 -0.08 -4.42 7.99
N GLY A 145 0.68 -5.05 8.89
CA GLY A 145 0.25 -6.26 9.58
C GLY A 145 -0.98 -5.99 10.46
N THR A 146 -1.89 -6.95 10.59
CA THR A 146 -3.05 -6.82 11.49
C THR A 146 -2.67 -6.99 12.96
N THR A 147 -1.49 -7.54 13.27
CA THR A 147 -1.09 -7.96 14.61
C THR A 147 0.38 -7.69 14.93
N GLY A 148 1.05 -6.80 14.20
CA GLY A 148 2.48 -6.53 14.42
C GLY A 148 2.99 -5.40 13.53
N PRO A 149 4.29 -5.12 13.55
CA PRO A 149 4.91 -4.12 12.70
C PRO A 149 4.72 -4.42 11.22
N ALA A 150 4.84 -3.40 10.37
CA ALA A 150 4.67 -3.53 8.93
C ALA A 150 5.58 -4.64 8.37
N LYS A 151 4.99 -5.57 7.60
CA LYS A 151 5.72 -6.73 7.06
C LYS A 151 6.40 -6.37 5.74
N PRO A 152 7.72 -6.56 5.62
CA PRO A 152 8.44 -6.35 4.36
C PRO A 152 8.21 -7.55 3.41
N VAL A 153 7.40 -7.35 2.39
CA VAL A 153 6.97 -8.37 1.42
C VAL A 153 7.97 -8.44 0.27
N LEU A 154 8.53 -9.62 0.02
CA LEU A 154 9.52 -9.88 -1.03
C LEU A 154 8.82 -10.19 -2.36
N LEU A 155 8.95 -9.29 -3.34
CA LEU A 155 8.30 -9.37 -4.64
C LEU A 155 9.31 -9.59 -5.75
N THR A 156 9.00 -10.52 -6.66
CA THR A 156 9.82 -10.85 -7.82
C THR A 156 9.49 -9.97 -9.03
N HIS A 157 10.39 -9.93 -10.01
CA HIS A 157 10.10 -9.32 -11.31
C HIS A 157 8.90 -9.98 -12.01
N ALA A 158 8.75 -11.30 -11.92
CA ALA A 158 7.62 -12.03 -12.52
C ALA A 158 6.28 -11.59 -11.94
N GLN A 159 6.17 -11.49 -10.61
CA GLN A 159 4.94 -11.05 -9.94
C GLN A 159 4.59 -9.60 -10.29
N ASN A 160 5.58 -8.70 -10.26
CA ASN A 160 5.37 -7.29 -10.58
C ASN A 160 4.93 -7.12 -12.04
N HIS A 161 5.58 -7.83 -12.97
CA HIS A 161 5.24 -7.83 -14.38
C HIS A 161 3.84 -8.42 -14.64
N LEU A 162 3.48 -9.52 -13.98
CA LEU A 162 2.15 -10.12 -14.10
C LEU A 162 1.07 -9.12 -13.68
N THR A 163 1.21 -8.48 -12.52
CA THR A 163 0.26 -7.46 -12.05
C THR A 163 0.08 -6.34 -13.07
N ALA A 164 1.17 -5.82 -13.62
CA ALA A 164 1.13 -4.76 -14.63
C ALA A 164 0.50 -5.22 -15.95
N SER A 165 0.90 -6.39 -16.47
CA SER A 165 0.41 -6.92 -17.74
C SER A 165 -1.07 -7.30 -17.67
N ARG A 166 -1.53 -7.83 -16.54
CA ARG A 166 -2.97 -8.12 -16.31
C ARG A 166 -3.78 -6.84 -16.19
N THR A 167 -3.29 -5.82 -15.47
CA THR A 167 -3.95 -4.51 -15.43
C THR A 167 -4.13 -3.95 -16.83
N ARG A 168 -3.04 -3.93 -17.62
CA ARG A 168 -3.09 -3.50 -19.03
C ARG A 168 -4.14 -4.26 -19.83
N ALA A 169 -4.12 -5.60 -19.75
CA ALA A 169 -5.01 -6.46 -20.53
C ALA A 169 -6.48 -6.28 -20.12
N CYS A 170 -6.79 -6.34 -18.82
CA CYS A 170 -8.16 -6.30 -18.33
C CYS A 170 -8.81 -4.92 -18.47
N ALA A 171 -8.04 -3.85 -18.30
CA ALA A 171 -8.50 -2.49 -18.57
C ALA A 171 -8.32 -2.06 -20.04
N ARG A 172 -7.80 -2.96 -20.90
CA ARG A 172 -7.53 -2.69 -22.33
C ARG A 172 -6.77 -1.40 -22.56
N ILE A 173 -5.69 -1.21 -21.79
CA ILE A 173 -4.86 -0.01 -21.93
C ILE A 173 -4.00 -0.17 -23.19
N GLY A 174 -4.18 0.75 -24.15
CA GLY A 174 -3.43 0.84 -25.40
C GLY A 174 -2.54 2.08 -25.43
N ALA A 175 -1.76 2.24 -26.51
CA ALA A 175 -0.80 3.33 -26.66
C ALA A 175 -1.43 4.73 -26.71
N ASP A 176 -2.68 4.82 -27.15
CA ASP A 176 -3.43 6.08 -27.25
C ASP A 176 -4.10 6.49 -25.95
N ASP A 177 -4.06 5.64 -24.90
CA ASP A 177 -4.67 5.94 -23.63
C ASP A 177 -3.85 6.95 -22.81
N VAL A 178 -4.56 7.70 -21.98
CA VAL A 178 -4.00 8.56 -20.95
C VAL A 178 -4.48 8.06 -19.60
N SER A 179 -3.58 7.44 -18.86
CA SER A 179 -3.84 6.95 -17.50
C SER A 179 -3.66 8.07 -16.48
N TYR A 180 -4.66 8.29 -15.63
CA TYR A 180 -4.60 9.26 -14.53
C TYR A 180 -4.62 8.57 -13.19
N CYS A 181 -3.60 8.80 -12.39
CA CYS A 181 -3.42 8.19 -11.08
C CYS A 181 -2.91 9.19 -10.05
N PHE A 182 -3.40 9.05 -8.84
CA PHE A 182 -2.97 9.79 -7.64
C PHE A 182 -2.52 8.84 -6.51
N HIS A 183 -2.59 7.52 -6.75
CA HIS A 183 -2.08 6.56 -5.76
C HIS A 183 -0.58 6.68 -5.60
N PRO A 184 -0.09 6.56 -4.36
CA PRO A 184 1.35 6.57 -4.12
C PRO A 184 2.09 5.45 -4.85
N VAL A 185 3.25 5.78 -5.44
CA VAL A 185 4.10 4.79 -6.10
C VAL A 185 4.86 3.88 -5.13
N PHE A 186 4.76 4.10 -3.83
CA PHE A 186 5.21 3.15 -2.82
C PHE A 186 4.16 2.04 -2.53
N HIS A 187 2.97 2.13 -3.13
CA HIS A 187 1.93 1.09 -3.11
C HIS A 187 1.83 0.35 -4.45
N MET A 188 1.43 -0.92 -4.37
CA MET A 188 1.21 -1.79 -5.54
C MET A 188 0.27 -1.14 -6.57
N ALA A 189 -0.82 -0.52 -6.14
CA ALA A 189 -1.80 0.10 -7.03
C ALA A 189 -1.20 1.23 -7.87
N GLY A 190 -0.48 2.17 -7.25
CA GLY A 190 0.22 3.24 -7.97
C GLY A 190 1.38 2.73 -8.81
N LYS A 191 2.20 1.85 -8.27
CA LYS A 191 3.42 1.36 -8.90
C LYS A 191 3.15 0.38 -10.04
N PHE A 192 2.55 -0.77 -9.72
CA PHE A 192 2.46 -1.87 -10.68
C PHE A 192 1.21 -1.80 -11.54
N MET A 193 0.07 -1.47 -10.95
CA MET A 193 -1.16 -1.36 -11.74
C MET A 193 -1.12 -0.11 -12.62
N ALA A 194 -0.98 1.08 -12.03
CA ALA A 194 -1.07 2.32 -12.79
C ALA A 194 0.19 2.59 -13.61
N VAL A 195 1.34 2.85 -12.98
CA VAL A 195 2.55 3.28 -13.69
C VAL A 195 3.09 2.18 -14.60
N TYR A 196 3.35 0.98 -14.07
CA TYR A 196 3.95 -0.09 -14.86
C TYR A 196 2.99 -0.61 -15.95
N GLY A 197 1.70 -0.75 -15.64
CA GLY A 197 0.69 -1.13 -16.63
C GLY A 197 0.60 -0.15 -17.80
N THR A 198 0.69 1.15 -17.50
CA THR A 198 0.72 2.23 -18.51
C THR A 198 2.00 2.20 -19.34
N LEU A 199 3.17 2.01 -18.71
CA LEU A 199 4.45 1.87 -19.41
C LEU A 199 4.46 0.67 -20.36
N LEU A 200 3.93 -0.49 -19.95
CA LEU A 200 3.82 -1.67 -20.79
C LEU A 200 2.86 -1.48 -21.99
N ALA A 201 1.91 -0.57 -21.89
CA ALA A 201 1.02 -0.21 -22.97
C ALA A 201 1.65 0.79 -23.97
N GLY A 202 2.76 1.44 -23.59
CA GLY A 202 3.29 2.58 -24.34
C GLY A 202 2.37 3.82 -24.24
N ALA A 203 1.50 3.86 -23.25
CA ALA A 203 0.51 4.90 -23.02
C ALA A 203 1.08 6.08 -22.23
N LYS A 204 0.34 7.18 -22.17
CA LYS A 204 0.70 8.36 -21.37
C LYS A 204 0.25 8.17 -19.92
N MET A 205 1.16 8.45 -18.96
CA MET A 205 0.87 8.46 -17.54
C MET A 205 0.81 9.88 -16.99
N VAL A 206 -0.28 10.23 -16.33
CA VAL A 206 -0.45 11.43 -15.53
C VAL A 206 -0.51 11.01 -14.07
N LEU A 207 0.49 11.45 -13.29
CA LEU A 207 0.65 11.05 -11.90
C LEU A 207 0.61 12.28 -11.01
N ASP A 208 -0.47 12.47 -10.27
CA ASP A 208 -0.59 13.56 -9.31
C ASP A 208 0.17 13.24 -8.01
N ARG A 209 0.73 14.29 -7.40
CA ARG A 209 1.49 14.17 -6.15
C ARG A 209 0.64 13.73 -4.96
N ARG A 210 -0.65 14.09 -4.96
CA ARG A 210 -1.61 13.77 -3.89
C ARG A 210 -3.03 13.73 -4.42
N PHE A 211 -3.87 13.01 -3.73
CA PHE A 211 -5.30 12.97 -3.97
C PHE A 211 -6.00 14.24 -3.46
N VAL A 212 -6.82 14.86 -4.32
CA VAL A 212 -7.68 16.01 -3.98
C VAL A 212 -9.02 15.79 -4.71
N PRO A 213 -10.09 15.36 -4.00
CA PRO A 213 -11.33 14.96 -4.65
C PRO A 213 -12.01 16.09 -5.43
N GLU A 214 -11.93 17.34 -4.95
CA GLU A 214 -12.54 18.52 -5.57
C GLU A 214 -11.92 18.85 -6.94
N THR A 215 -10.67 18.48 -7.16
CA THR A 215 -9.96 18.76 -8.40
C THR A 215 -9.92 17.57 -9.36
N TRP A 216 -10.38 16.40 -8.94
CA TRP A 216 -10.27 15.16 -9.71
C TRP A 216 -10.82 15.32 -11.14
N ILE A 217 -12.06 15.79 -11.28
CA ILE A 217 -12.71 15.92 -12.60
C ILE A 217 -12.05 16.98 -13.49
N SER A 218 -11.57 18.09 -12.90
CA SER A 218 -10.83 19.11 -13.65
C SER A 218 -9.51 18.60 -14.17
N ARG A 219 -8.80 17.79 -13.38
CA ARG A 219 -7.55 17.13 -13.79
C ARG A 219 -7.79 16.08 -14.88
N VAL A 220 -8.86 15.29 -14.74
CA VAL A 220 -9.26 14.32 -15.80
C VAL A 220 -9.45 15.03 -17.14
N ARG A 221 -10.12 16.18 -17.16
CA ARG A 221 -10.34 16.99 -18.38
C ARG A 221 -9.05 17.61 -18.90
N GLU A 222 -8.29 18.25 -18.02
CA GLU A 222 -7.05 18.96 -18.36
C GLU A 222 -6.08 18.06 -19.14
N PHE A 223 -5.96 16.81 -18.72
CA PHE A 223 -5.04 15.86 -19.35
C PHE A 223 -5.67 14.96 -20.40
N GLY A 224 -6.99 15.06 -20.60
CA GLY A 224 -7.71 14.16 -21.50
C GLY A 224 -7.61 12.70 -21.06
N ALA A 225 -7.66 12.46 -19.74
CA ALA A 225 -7.51 11.13 -19.19
C ALA A 225 -8.61 10.17 -19.68
N THR A 226 -8.22 8.95 -20.07
CA THR A 226 -9.14 7.91 -20.59
C THR A 226 -9.33 6.77 -19.61
N VAL A 227 -8.35 6.57 -18.70
CA VAL A 227 -8.32 5.53 -17.66
C VAL A 227 -8.04 6.16 -16.32
N GLY A 228 -8.85 5.83 -15.30
CA GLY A 228 -8.67 6.24 -13.92
C GLY A 228 -8.38 5.07 -12.99
N TYR A 229 -7.87 5.40 -11.80
CA TYR A 229 -7.62 4.46 -10.72
C TYR A 229 -8.20 5.03 -9.42
N GLY A 230 -8.78 4.16 -8.57
CA GLY A 230 -9.35 4.58 -7.30
C GLY A 230 -9.40 3.44 -6.28
N HIS A 231 -9.67 3.82 -5.04
CA HIS A 231 -10.08 2.91 -3.97
C HIS A 231 -11.41 3.37 -3.40
N GLY A 232 -12.11 2.49 -2.73
CA GLY A 232 -13.44 2.72 -2.20
C GLY A 232 -13.65 4.12 -1.61
N PRO A 233 -12.98 4.48 -0.52
CA PRO A 233 -13.15 5.79 0.12
C PRO A 233 -12.83 6.99 -0.79
N MET A 234 -11.85 6.86 -1.68
CA MET A 234 -11.50 7.94 -2.62
C MET A 234 -12.60 8.16 -3.65
N LEU A 235 -13.20 7.08 -4.17
CA LEU A 235 -14.33 7.18 -5.09
C LEU A 235 -15.56 7.79 -4.41
N GLU A 236 -15.80 7.46 -3.13
CA GLU A 236 -16.86 8.08 -2.34
C GLU A 236 -16.62 9.57 -2.12
N MET A 237 -15.38 9.97 -1.81
CA MET A 237 -15.01 11.39 -1.67
C MET A 237 -15.21 12.15 -2.99
N ILE A 238 -14.83 11.57 -4.14
CA ILE A 238 -15.08 12.15 -5.46
C ILE A 238 -16.60 12.27 -5.71
N HIS A 239 -17.34 11.23 -5.38
CA HIS A 239 -18.79 11.20 -5.56
C HIS A 239 -19.51 12.21 -4.66
N ALA A 240 -18.98 12.47 -3.46
CA ALA A 240 -19.54 13.45 -2.52
C ALA A 240 -19.32 14.92 -2.95
N VAL A 241 -18.42 15.19 -3.89
CA VAL A 241 -18.27 16.54 -4.47
C VAL A 241 -19.60 16.94 -5.12
N PRO A 242 -20.08 18.19 -4.94
CA PRO A 242 -21.33 18.64 -5.53
C PRO A 242 -21.42 18.34 -7.04
N PRO A 243 -22.54 17.77 -7.53
CA PRO A 243 -22.65 17.41 -8.93
C PRO A 243 -22.69 18.62 -9.87
N SER A 244 -22.12 18.45 -11.04
CA SER A 244 -22.14 19.42 -12.12
C SER A 244 -22.76 18.80 -13.38
N PRO A 245 -23.50 19.57 -14.20
CA PRO A 245 -23.99 19.08 -15.49
C PRO A 245 -22.88 18.67 -16.46
N HIS A 246 -21.64 19.04 -16.14
CA HIS A 246 -20.45 18.75 -16.93
C HIS A 246 -19.65 17.55 -16.40
N ASP A 247 -20.11 16.81 -15.40
CA ASP A 247 -19.35 15.73 -14.78
C ASP A 247 -18.98 14.61 -15.76
N ALA A 248 -19.75 14.42 -16.82
CA ALA A 248 -19.47 13.46 -17.90
C ALA A 248 -18.73 14.06 -19.12
N ASP A 249 -18.39 15.36 -19.11
CA ASP A 249 -17.72 16.03 -20.23
C ASP A 249 -16.20 15.80 -20.20
N HIS A 250 -15.76 14.58 -20.47
CA HIS A 250 -14.35 14.17 -20.50
C HIS A 250 -14.14 12.91 -21.33
N ALA A 251 -12.86 12.52 -21.54
CA ALA A 251 -12.50 11.36 -22.34
C ALA A 251 -12.40 10.04 -21.54
N MET A 252 -12.53 10.09 -20.19
CA MET A 252 -12.39 8.89 -19.37
C MET A 252 -13.56 7.93 -19.61
N THR A 253 -13.24 6.67 -19.87
CA THR A 253 -14.23 5.62 -20.16
C THR A 253 -14.30 4.56 -19.07
N ARG A 254 -13.26 4.44 -18.24
CA ARG A 254 -13.15 3.37 -17.24
C ARG A 254 -12.32 3.79 -16.02
N VAL A 255 -12.69 3.25 -14.87
CA VAL A 255 -11.99 3.43 -13.59
C VAL A 255 -11.76 2.07 -12.95
N LEU A 256 -10.48 1.74 -12.69
CA LEU A 256 -10.12 0.54 -11.94
C LEU A 256 -10.17 0.84 -10.45
N ALA A 257 -10.74 -0.07 -9.68
CA ALA A 257 -10.87 0.08 -8.24
C ALA A 257 -10.70 -1.25 -7.48
N ALA A 258 -10.28 -1.13 -6.23
CA ALA A 258 -10.20 -2.25 -5.29
C ALA A 258 -10.43 -1.76 -3.84
N PRO A 259 -11.68 -1.84 -3.33
CA PRO A 259 -12.94 -2.18 -3.99
C PRO A 259 -13.57 -1.01 -4.77
N PHE A 260 -14.64 -1.30 -5.51
CA PHE A 260 -15.56 -0.28 -6.03
C PHE A 260 -16.77 -0.21 -5.08
N PRO A 261 -17.05 0.91 -4.40
CA PRO A 261 -18.06 0.96 -3.35
C PRO A 261 -19.47 0.68 -3.90
N ARG A 262 -20.09 -0.42 -3.47
CA ARG A 262 -21.40 -0.87 -3.98
C ARG A 262 -22.50 0.16 -3.86
N ARG A 263 -22.48 0.95 -2.77
CA ARG A 263 -23.47 1.98 -2.47
C ARG A 263 -23.55 3.06 -3.54
N ILE A 264 -22.41 3.45 -4.11
CA ILE A 264 -22.32 4.54 -5.08
C ILE A 264 -22.05 4.04 -6.52
N ALA A 265 -21.69 2.78 -6.71
CA ALA A 265 -21.13 2.27 -7.97
C ALA A 265 -21.98 2.66 -9.21
N ARG A 266 -23.28 2.33 -9.21
CA ARG A 266 -24.16 2.63 -10.34
C ARG A 266 -24.36 4.13 -10.55
N ASP A 267 -24.41 4.90 -9.48
CA ASP A 267 -24.56 6.34 -9.55
C ASP A 267 -23.30 7.03 -10.01
N PHE A 268 -22.14 6.56 -9.53
CA PHE A 268 -20.82 7.01 -9.99
C PHE A 268 -20.64 6.77 -11.49
N GLU A 269 -20.91 5.55 -11.97
CA GLU A 269 -20.82 5.21 -13.39
C GLU A 269 -21.72 6.10 -14.26
N ARG A 270 -22.98 6.31 -13.83
CA ARG A 270 -23.92 7.16 -14.54
C ARG A 270 -23.51 8.62 -14.53
N ARG A 271 -23.09 9.15 -13.35
CA ARG A 271 -22.72 10.54 -13.17
C ARG A 271 -21.52 10.95 -13.99
N PHE A 272 -20.49 10.10 -13.99
CA PHE A 272 -19.24 10.38 -14.69
C PHE A 272 -19.17 9.74 -16.09
N GLY A 273 -20.15 8.98 -16.54
CA GLY A 273 -20.11 8.32 -17.84
C GLY A 273 -18.98 7.29 -17.98
N VAL A 274 -18.55 6.69 -16.89
CA VAL A 274 -17.43 5.74 -16.83
C VAL A 274 -17.91 4.34 -16.48
N ARG A 275 -17.11 3.33 -16.81
CA ARG A 275 -17.30 1.97 -16.32
C ARG A 275 -16.38 1.67 -15.16
N GLY A 276 -16.92 1.19 -14.05
CA GLY A 276 -16.17 0.67 -12.93
C GLY A 276 -15.62 -0.72 -13.20
N LEU A 277 -14.34 -0.92 -12.93
CA LEU A 277 -13.66 -2.21 -13.06
C LEU A 277 -13.11 -2.60 -11.70
N GLU A 278 -13.84 -3.46 -10.98
CA GLU A 278 -13.41 -3.91 -9.67
C GLU A 278 -12.51 -5.14 -9.78
N CYS A 279 -11.41 -5.15 -9.05
CA CYS A 279 -10.48 -6.27 -8.93
C CYS A 279 -10.17 -6.56 -7.47
N TRP A 280 -9.65 -7.76 -7.20
CA TRP A 280 -9.22 -8.14 -5.86
C TRP A 280 -7.81 -8.73 -5.87
N GLY A 281 -7.07 -8.39 -4.84
CA GLY A 281 -5.72 -8.85 -4.58
C GLY A 281 -5.09 -8.12 -3.42
N MET A 282 -3.86 -8.44 -3.14
CA MET A 282 -3.04 -7.80 -2.11
C MET A 282 -1.57 -7.87 -2.49
N THR A 283 -0.73 -7.19 -1.74
CA THR A 283 0.71 -7.09 -2.06
C THR A 283 1.37 -8.47 -2.23
N GLU A 284 1.02 -9.42 -1.39
CA GLU A 284 1.60 -10.77 -1.35
C GLU A 284 1.28 -11.61 -2.58
N ILE A 285 0.12 -11.39 -3.19
CA ILE A 285 -0.37 -12.22 -4.31
C ILE A 285 -0.54 -11.45 -5.62
N GLY A 286 -0.29 -10.13 -5.63
CA GLY A 286 -0.65 -9.29 -6.76
C GLY A 286 -2.17 -9.18 -6.89
N ILE A 287 -2.66 -9.02 -8.11
CA ILE A 287 -4.08 -9.04 -8.42
C ILE A 287 -4.44 -10.41 -8.98
N VAL A 288 -5.36 -11.09 -8.31
CA VAL A 288 -5.77 -12.47 -8.61
C VAL A 288 -7.06 -12.51 -9.41
N THR A 289 -8.02 -11.64 -9.09
CA THR A 289 -9.29 -11.57 -9.81
C THR A 289 -9.40 -10.29 -10.62
N TRP A 290 -10.00 -10.42 -11.80
CA TRP A 290 -10.13 -9.31 -12.75
C TRP A 290 -11.51 -9.30 -13.38
N PRO A 291 -12.10 -8.11 -13.58
CA PRO A 291 -13.33 -7.97 -14.35
C PRO A 291 -13.05 -8.28 -15.82
N ASP A 292 -14.01 -8.90 -16.47
CA ASP A 292 -14.00 -9.08 -17.93
C ASP A 292 -14.84 -7.97 -18.58
N MET A 293 -14.21 -7.19 -19.47
CA MET A 293 -14.90 -6.10 -20.16
C MET A 293 -15.99 -6.62 -21.13
N GLU A 294 -15.86 -7.84 -21.63
CA GLU A 294 -16.84 -8.45 -22.56
C GLU A 294 -17.93 -9.21 -21.83
N ARG A 295 -17.60 -9.80 -20.70
CA ARG A 295 -18.53 -10.53 -19.85
C ARG A 295 -18.50 -9.90 -18.45
N PRO A 296 -19.23 -8.78 -18.27
CA PRO A 296 -19.31 -8.17 -16.96
C PRO A 296 -19.83 -9.17 -15.94
N GLY A 297 -19.15 -9.27 -14.81
CA GLY A 297 -19.55 -10.08 -13.67
C GLY A 297 -20.85 -9.59 -13.04
N ALA A 298 -21.34 -10.34 -12.06
CA ALA A 298 -22.47 -9.93 -11.24
C ALA A 298 -22.12 -8.59 -10.54
N PHE A 299 -23.12 -7.78 -10.28
CA PHE A 299 -22.95 -6.51 -9.56
C PHE A 299 -22.30 -6.75 -8.19
N GLY A 300 -21.25 -5.99 -7.88
CA GLY A 300 -20.46 -6.15 -6.65
C GLY A 300 -19.52 -7.36 -6.67
N SER A 301 -19.25 -7.94 -7.86
CA SER A 301 -18.17 -8.88 -8.08
C SER A 301 -16.86 -8.15 -8.30
N CYS A 302 -15.78 -8.62 -7.70
CA CYS A 302 -14.42 -8.18 -7.99
C CYS A 302 -13.78 -8.97 -9.17
N GLY A 303 -14.61 -9.57 -10.02
CA GLY A 303 -14.20 -10.29 -11.21
C GLY A 303 -14.03 -11.79 -10.99
N ARG A 304 -13.24 -12.42 -11.86
CA ARG A 304 -12.98 -13.86 -11.87
C ARG A 304 -11.50 -14.14 -11.81
N VAL A 305 -11.16 -15.30 -11.26
CA VAL A 305 -9.78 -15.80 -11.33
C VAL A 305 -9.45 -16.27 -12.74
N ASP A 306 -8.21 -16.05 -13.17
CA ASP A 306 -7.67 -16.69 -14.37
C ASP A 306 -7.15 -18.09 -13.99
N PRO A 307 -7.85 -19.19 -14.38
CA PRO A 307 -7.47 -20.54 -13.95
C PRO A 307 -6.17 -21.04 -14.59
N GLY A 308 -5.64 -20.34 -15.61
CA GLY A 308 -4.32 -20.59 -16.17
C GLY A 308 -3.17 -20.05 -15.32
N LEU A 309 -3.45 -19.13 -14.41
CA LEU A 309 -2.47 -18.45 -13.57
C LEU A 309 -2.58 -18.83 -12.08
N PHE A 310 -3.82 -18.90 -11.56
CA PHE A 310 -4.09 -19.09 -10.14
C PHE A 310 -5.15 -20.14 -9.88
N GLU A 311 -5.08 -20.72 -8.70
CA GLU A 311 -6.19 -21.41 -8.05
C GLU A 311 -6.64 -20.55 -6.88
N LEU A 312 -7.96 -20.32 -6.78
CA LEU A 312 -8.62 -19.64 -5.69
C LEU A 312 -9.68 -20.56 -5.10
N ARG A 313 -9.68 -20.70 -3.79
CA ARG A 313 -10.73 -21.42 -3.05
C ARG A 313 -11.26 -20.52 -1.94
N VAL A 314 -12.49 -20.85 -1.53
CA VAL A 314 -13.10 -20.32 -0.32
C VAL A 314 -13.17 -21.49 0.68
N VAL A 315 -12.54 -21.31 1.84
CA VAL A 315 -12.43 -22.35 2.84
C VAL A 315 -12.99 -21.90 4.18
N ASP A 316 -13.41 -22.85 4.98
CA ASP A 316 -13.70 -22.62 6.39
C ASP A 316 -12.40 -22.23 7.11
N PRO A 317 -12.35 -21.07 7.83
CA PRO A 317 -11.12 -20.59 8.42
C PRO A 317 -10.60 -21.41 9.61
N GLU A 318 -11.42 -22.34 10.17
CA GLU A 318 -11.03 -23.20 11.28
C GLU A 318 -10.51 -24.56 10.80
N THR A 319 -11.12 -25.12 9.74
CA THR A 319 -10.81 -26.47 9.27
C THR A 319 -9.98 -26.51 7.99
N ASP A 320 -9.90 -25.39 7.25
CA ASP A 320 -9.34 -25.27 5.90
C ASP A 320 -10.08 -26.15 4.85
N GLU A 321 -11.28 -26.67 5.16
CA GLU A 321 -12.11 -27.40 4.22
C GLU A 321 -12.78 -26.45 3.22
N GLU A 322 -12.83 -26.86 1.95
CA GLU A 322 -13.44 -26.06 0.88
C GLU A 322 -14.96 -25.97 1.07
N LEU A 323 -15.48 -24.74 1.04
CA LEU A 323 -16.90 -24.45 1.18
C LEU A 323 -17.64 -24.53 -0.16
N PRO A 324 -18.94 -24.90 -0.14
CA PRO A 324 -19.77 -24.88 -1.34
C PRO A 324 -19.86 -23.50 -2.00
N ALA A 325 -20.09 -23.49 -3.32
CA ALA A 325 -20.28 -22.26 -4.08
C ALA A 325 -21.39 -21.38 -3.45
N GLY A 326 -21.12 -20.12 -3.28
CA GLY A 326 -22.01 -19.12 -2.69
C GLY A 326 -21.86 -18.92 -1.18
N GLU A 327 -21.25 -19.86 -0.47
CA GLU A 327 -20.92 -19.70 0.95
C GLU A 327 -19.70 -18.80 1.15
N ALA A 328 -19.69 -18.04 2.25
CA ALA A 328 -18.61 -17.12 2.58
C ALA A 328 -17.60 -17.78 3.53
N GLY A 329 -16.33 -17.65 3.21
CA GLY A 329 -15.21 -18.16 4.02
C GLY A 329 -13.91 -17.44 3.68
N GLU A 330 -12.78 -17.90 4.20
CA GLU A 330 -11.48 -17.36 3.88
C GLU A 330 -11.10 -17.66 2.43
N MET A 331 -10.67 -16.65 1.69
CA MET A 331 -10.12 -16.82 0.35
C MET A 331 -8.65 -17.26 0.45
N VAL A 332 -8.34 -18.42 -0.13
CA VAL A 332 -6.97 -18.95 -0.17
C VAL A 332 -6.50 -19.09 -1.62
N VAL A 333 -5.23 -18.77 -1.87
CA VAL A 333 -4.69 -18.65 -3.23
C VAL A 333 -3.44 -19.52 -3.41
N ARG A 334 -3.32 -20.10 -4.59
CA ARG A 334 -2.10 -20.77 -5.05
C ARG A 334 -1.81 -20.39 -6.51
N ALA A 335 -0.55 -20.09 -6.83
CA ALA A 335 -0.13 -19.87 -8.20
C ALA A 335 0.14 -21.20 -8.91
N ARG A 336 -0.20 -21.26 -10.22
CA ARG A 336 0.12 -22.42 -11.09
C ARG A 336 1.55 -22.39 -11.63
N TRP A 337 2.18 -21.20 -11.61
CA TRP A 337 3.53 -21.00 -12.10
C TRP A 337 4.43 -20.47 -10.99
N PRO A 338 5.72 -20.85 -10.97
CA PRO A 338 6.66 -20.32 -10.00
C PRO A 338 6.78 -18.80 -10.08
N TRP A 339 7.11 -18.18 -8.95
CA TRP A 339 7.50 -16.77 -8.84
C TRP A 339 6.38 -15.75 -9.06
N LEU A 340 5.12 -16.18 -9.18
CA LEU A 340 3.97 -15.29 -9.36
C LEU A 340 3.38 -14.75 -8.05
N LEU A 341 3.79 -15.30 -6.91
CA LEU A 341 3.42 -14.83 -5.58
C LEU A 341 4.69 -14.43 -4.83
N PHE A 342 4.51 -13.70 -3.74
CA PHE A 342 5.63 -13.23 -2.92
C PHE A 342 6.54 -14.37 -2.44
N GLN A 343 7.79 -14.03 -2.16
CA GLN A 343 8.79 -15.01 -1.72
C GLN A 343 8.89 -15.13 -0.19
N GLY A 344 7.97 -14.50 0.52
CA GLY A 344 7.89 -14.46 1.97
C GLY A 344 8.05 -13.05 2.52
N TYR A 345 8.01 -12.98 3.84
CA TYR A 345 8.27 -11.76 4.59
C TYR A 345 9.73 -11.74 5.04
N LEU A 346 10.46 -10.69 4.67
CA LEU A 346 11.89 -10.56 4.99
C LEU A 346 12.13 -10.60 6.51
N GLY A 347 12.96 -11.55 6.95
CA GLY A 347 13.29 -11.72 8.37
C GLY A 347 12.15 -12.26 9.25
N MET A 348 11.02 -12.71 8.65
CA MET A 348 9.82 -13.15 9.37
C MET A 348 9.42 -14.56 8.89
N ALA A 349 10.29 -15.54 9.10
CA ALA A 349 10.09 -16.91 8.63
C ALA A 349 8.81 -17.56 9.18
N GLU A 350 8.54 -17.41 10.46
CA GLU A 350 7.34 -17.97 11.11
C GLU A 350 6.05 -17.38 10.51
N ALA A 351 6.00 -16.07 10.32
CA ALA A 351 4.85 -15.42 9.69
C ALA A 351 4.67 -15.87 8.22
N THR A 352 5.79 -16.16 7.53
CA THR A 352 5.75 -16.68 6.16
C THR A 352 5.15 -18.10 6.15
N VAL A 353 5.63 -18.98 7.05
CA VAL A 353 5.12 -20.37 7.17
C VAL A 353 3.63 -20.37 7.53
N GLU A 354 3.23 -19.54 8.50
CA GLU A 354 1.82 -19.42 8.90
C GLU A 354 0.91 -18.99 7.74
N ALA A 355 1.39 -18.02 6.93
CA ALA A 355 0.64 -17.55 5.77
C ALA A 355 0.51 -18.61 4.66
N TRP A 356 1.41 -19.61 4.61
CA TRP A 356 1.45 -20.69 3.63
C TRP A 356 1.02 -22.06 4.16
N ARG A 357 0.17 -22.10 5.18
CA ARG A 357 -0.28 -23.38 5.73
C ARG A 357 -1.05 -24.21 4.68
N ASN A 358 -0.97 -25.52 4.78
CA ASN A 358 -1.61 -26.50 3.87
C ASN A 358 -1.29 -26.29 2.37
N GLY A 359 -0.17 -25.60 2.04
CA GLY A 359 0.24 -25.34 0.66
C GLY A 359 -0.60 -24.28 -0.07
N TRP A 360 -1.40 -23.50 0.67
CA TRP A 360 -2.16 -22.35 0.19
C TRP A 360 -1.71 -21.08 0.90
N PHE A 361 -1.74 -19.99 0.17
CA PHE A 361 -1.58 -18.67 0.79
C PHE A 361 -2.92 -18.24 1.40
N HIS A 362 -2.93 -18.06 2.71
CA HIS A 362 -4.07 -17.59 3.49
C HIS A 362 -4.10 -16.07 3.49
N THR A 363 -5.11 -15.50 2.81
CA THR A 363 -5.18 -14.06 2.57
C THR A 363 -5.67 -13.26 3.76
N GLY A 364 -6.39 -13.92 4.67
CA GLY A 364 -7.11 -13.25 5.73
C GLY A 364 -8.30 -12.41 5.25
N ASP A 365 -8.67 -12.53 3.98
CA ASP A 365 -9.83 -11.88 3.38
C ASP A 365 -10.99 -12.90 3.27
N THR A 366 -12.17 -12.50 3.71
CA THR A 366 -13.40 -13.30 3.57
C THR A 366 -14.07 -12.95 2.25
N GLY A 367 -14.45 -13.98 1.50
CA GLY A 367 -15.16 -13.82 0.24
C GLY A 367 -16.03 -15.04 -0.06
N ARG A 368 -16.69 -15.00 -1.21
CA ARG A 368 -17.45 -16.12 -1.77
C ARG A 368 -17.29 -16.17 -3.28
N ILE A 369 -17.41 -17.36 -3.84
CA ILE A 369 -17.45 -17.57 -5.29
C ILE A 369 -18.88 -18.04 -5.62
N ASP A 370 -19.56 -17.33 -6.51
CA ASP A 370 -20.91 -17.73 -6.92
C ASP A 370 -20.90 -18.84 -7.98
N ALA A 371 -22.08 -19.34 -8.32
CA ALA A 371 -22.23 -20.43 -9.31
C ALA A 371 -21.74 -20.04 -10.73
N GLY A 372 -21.61 -18.74 -11.02
CA GLY A 372 -21.07 -18.19 -12.28
C GLY A 372 -19.55 -18.08 -12.27
N GLY A 373 -18.90 -18.35 -11.11
CA GLY A 373 -17.46 -18.18 -10.90
C GLY A 373 -17.03 -16.73 -10.61
N ASP A 374 -17.99 -15.84 -10.37
CA ASP A 374 -17.71 -14.48 -9.94
C ASP A 374 -17.31 -14.46 -8.46
N VAL A 375 -16.20 -13.77 -8.17
CA VAL A 375 -15.67 -13.62 -6.81
C VAL A 375 -16.25 -12.35 -6.18
N HIS A 376 -16.73 -12.48 -4.95
CA HIS A 376 -17.27 -11.37 -4.17
C HIS A 376 -16.46 -11.23 -2.89
N PHE A 377 -15.80 -10.12 -2.71
CA PHE A 377 -15.18 -9.77 -1.44
C PHE A 377 -16.28 -9.42 -0.42
N VAL A 378 -16.14 -9.92 0.80
CA VAL A 378 -17.12 -9.71 1.89
C VAL A 378 -16.55 -8.83 2.98
N ASP A 379 -15.38 -9.21 3.57
CA ASP A 379 -14.73 -8.48 4.65
C ASP A 379 -13.32 -9.06 4.92
N ARG A 380 -12.66 -8.60 5.96
CA ARG A 380 -11.42 -9.20 6.47
C ARG A 380 -11.66 -10.06 7.69
N VAL A 381 -10.96 -11.21 7.73
CA VAL A 381 -11.04 -12.15 8.86
C VAL A 381 -10.47 -11.54 10.15
N LYS A 382 -9.56 -10.57 10.05
CA LYS A 382 -8.88 -9.96 11.22
C LYS A 382 -8.89 -8.43 11.19
N ASP A 383 -8.83 -7.86 12.39
CA ASP A 383 -8.89 -6.45 12.79
C ASP A 383 -7.96 -5.47 12.08
N LYS A 384 -8.08 -5.33 10.79
CA LYS A 384 -7.37 -4.31 10.03
C LYS A 384 -8.17 -3.02 10.06
N ILE A 385 -7.53 -1.95 10.46
CA ILE A 385 -8.11 -0.62 10.40
C ILE A 385 -7.85 -0.08 8.99
N ARG A 386 -8.89 0.27 8.28
CA ARG A 386 -8.78 0.84 6.94
C ARG A 386 -9.15 2.32 6.99
N ARG A 387 -8.16 3.20 6.93
CA ARG A 387 -8.41 4.63 7.01
C ARG A 387 -7.89 5.37 5.78
N ARG A 388 -8.82 6.05 5.07
CA ARG A 388 -8.52 6.88 3.89
C ARG A 388 -7.69 6.14 2.83
N ALA A 389 -8.12 4.93 2.47
CA ALA A 389 -7.44 4.01 1.57
C ALA A 389 -6.09 3.47 2.06
N GLU A 390 -5.60 3.90 3.23
CA GLU A 390 -4.42 3.35 3.88
C GLU A 390 -4.81 2.22 4.82
N ASN A 391 -4.04 1.15 4.76
CA ASN A 391 -4.17 0.05 5.71
C ASN A 391 -3.30 0.36 6.93
N VAL A 392 -3.93 0.56 8.06
CA VAL A 392 -3.29 0.91 9.32
C VAL A 392 -3.16 -0.33 10.19
N ALA A 393 -1.94 -0.63 10.63
CA ALA A 393 -1.72 -1.65 11.64
C ALA A 393 -2.10 -1.10 13.02
N SER A 394 -3.03 -1.74 13.68
CA SER A 394 -3.38 -1.40 15.07
C SER A 394 -2.17 -1.44 16.00
N TYR A 395 -1.25 -2.38 15.75
CA TYR A 395 -0.01 -2.53 16.52
C TYR A 395 0.90 -1.28 16.51
N ASP A 396 1.02 -0.60 15.38
CA ASP A 396 1.89 0.59 15.28
C ASP A 396 1.35 1.71 16.16
N ILE A 397 0.02 1.86 16.20
CA ILE A 397 -0.65 2.83 17.08
C ILE A 397 -0.49 2.42 18.55
N GLU A 398 -0.72 1.15 18.85
CA GLU A 398 -0.60 0.60 20.21
C GLU A 398 0.82 0.73 20.75
N SER A 399 1.83 0.44 19.91
CA SER A 399 3.24 0.58 20.27
C SER A 399 3.62 2.04 20.54
N ALA A 400 3.16 2.96 19.70
CA ALA A 400 3.38 4.38 19.91
C ALA A 400 2.68 4.88 21.19
N ALA A 401 1.43 4.44 21.41
CA ALA A 401 0.68 4.80 22.63
C ALA A 401 1.33 4.26 23.89
N ALA A 402 1.86 3.03 23.87
CA ALA A 402 2.56 2.42 25.00
C ALA A 402 3.88 3.16 25.38
N ALA A 403 4.45 3.93 24.48
CA ALA A 403 5.61 4.78 24.74
C ALA A 403 5.24 6.05 25.55
N HIS A 404 3.96 6.40 25.62
CA HIS A 404 3.50 7.55 26.40
C HIS A 404 3.62 7.25 27.91
N PRO A 405 4.19 8.18 28.75
CA PRO A 405 4.46 7.92 30.17
C PRO A 405 3.24 7.51 30.99
N ALA A 406 2.07 8.05 30.67
CA ALA A 406 0.83 7.79 31.39
C ALA A 406 0.08 6.52 30.93
N VAL A 407 0.48 5.86 29.84
CA VAL A 407 -0.23 4.70 29.27
C VAL A 407 0.35 3.40 29.82
N ALA A 408 -0.49 2.54 30.42
CA ALA A 408 -0.13 1.20 30.85
C ALA A 408 -0.41 0.17 29.74
N GLU A 409 -1.59 0.25 29.12
CA GLU A 409 -2.02 -0.64 28.03
C GLU A 409 -2.77 0.17 26.97
N ALA A 410 -2.69 -0.29 25.73
CA ALA A 410 -3.39 0.32 24.62
C ALA A 410 -3.92 -0.74 23.64
N ALA A 411 -5.08 -0.49 23.03
CA ALA A 411 -5.64 -1.30 21.97
C ALA A 411 -6.34 -0.40 20.94
N ALA A 412 -5.92 -0.49 19.67
CA ALA A 412 -6.49 0.28 18.58
C ALA A 412 -7.45 -0.59 17.76
N VAL A 413 -8.60 -0.03 17.39
CA VAL A 413 -9.62 -0.68 16.56
C VAL A 413 -10.18 0.31 15.54
N GLY A 414 -10.60 -0.23 14.37
CA GLY A 414 -11.40 0.51 13.42
C GLY A 414 -12.84 0.60 13.90
N VAL A 415 -13.44 1.77 13.77
CA VAL A 415 -14.88 2.01 13.96
C VAL A 415 -15.40 2.71 12.70
N PRO A 416 -16.68 2.48 12.29
CA PRO A 416 -17.20 3.05 11.05
C PRO A 416 -16.98 4.57 10.95
N SER A 417 -16.40 5.03 9.84
CA SER A 417 -16.12 6.47 9.61
C SER A 417 -17.26 7.22 8.93
N GLY A 418 -18.31 6.52 8.47
CA GLY A 418 -19.37 7.07 7.65
C GLY A 418 -19.15 6.93 6.15
N PHE A 419 -17.95 6.50 5.71
CA PHE A 419 -17.68 6.03 4.35
C PHE A 419 -17.73 4.51 4.30
N GLU A 420 -18.11 3.94 3.16
CA GLU A 420 -18.07 2.49 2.94
C GLU A 420 -16.61 2.03 2.88
N ASP A 421 -16.30 0.90 3.54
CA ASP A 421 -14.96 0.33 3.61
C ASP A 421 -13.87 1.26 4.18
N ASP A 422 -14.25 2.24 5.02
CA ASP A 422 -13.32 3.12 5.70
C ASP A 422 -13.61 3.18 7.20
N ASP A 423 -12.55 3.23 8.00
CA ASP A 423 -12.62 3.28 9.45
C ASP A 423 -12.08 4.61 9.98
N ASP A 424 -12.68 5.09 11.05
CA ASP A 424 -11.99 5.96 12.00
C ASP A 424 -11.26 5.11 13.03
N ILE A 425 -10.15 5.62 13.56
CA ILE A 425 -9.36 4.92 14.56
C ILE A 425 -9.87 5.28 15.94
N LYS A 426 -10.25 4.26 16.71
CA LYS A 426 -10.51 4.34 18.15
C LYS A 426 -9.37 3.69 18.91
N LEU A 427 -8.80 4.40 19.88
CA LEU A 427 -7.76 3.94 20.79
C LEU A 427 -8.32 3.78 22.19
N ALA A 428 -8.45 2.54 22.65
CA ALA A 428 -8.77 2.23 24.04
C ALA A 428 -7.48 2.14 24.85
N VAL A 429 -7.40 2.86 25.97
CA VAL A 429 -6.19 2.95 26.81
C VAL A 429 -6.50 2.69 28.27
N VAL A 430 -5.52 2.12 28.97
CA VAL A 430 -5.50 1.99 30.43
C VAL A 430 -4.38 2.89 30.96
N ALA A 431 -4.71 3.78 31.87
CA ALA A 431 -3.72 4.64 32.49
C ALA A 431 -2.81 3.85 33.46
N ARG A 432 -1.55 4.26 33.60
CA ARG A 432 -0.65 3.74 34.64
C ARG A 432 -1.19 4.10 36.02
N GLN A 433 -0.94 3.24 36.98
CA GLN A 433 -1.36 3.48 38.35
C GLN A 433 -0.76 4.81 38.89
N GLY A 434 -1.64 5.68 39.35
CA GLY A 434 -1.25 7.01 39.85
C GLY A 434 -1.02 8.07 38.79
N ALA A 435 -1.16 7.76 37.50
CA ALA A 435 -1.07 8.73 36.40
C ALA A 435 -2.46 9.24 36.03
N THR A 436 -2.54 10.53 35.70
CA THR A 436 -3.69 11.11 35.00
C THR A 436 -3.38 11.12 33.53
N LEU A 437 -4.22 10.47 32.72
CA LEU A 437 -4.12 10.46 31.28
C LEU A 437 -5.05 11.53 30.70
N ASP A 438 -4.47 12.54 30.06
CA ASP A 438 -5.21 13.51 29.26
C ASP A 438 -5.27 13.02 27.81
N PRO A 439 -6.45 12.75 27.24
CA PRO A 439 -6.60 12.36 25.84
C PRO A 439 -5.98 13.36 24.85
N ALA A 440 -6.04 14.67 25.14
CA ALA A 440 -5.46 15.69 24.26
C ALA A 440 -3.93 15.62 24.23
N ASP A 441 -3.29 15.42 25.40
CA ASP A 441 -1.84 15.22 25.49
C ASP A 441 -1.40 13.93 24.78
N LEU A 442 -2.15 12.84 24.96
CA LEU A 442 -1.88 11.59 24.25
C LEU A 442 -1.98 11.76 22.73
N ILE A 443 -3.00 12.42 22.22
CA ILE A 443 -3.13 12.68 20.78
C ILE A 443 -2.01 13.57 20.26
N ALA A 444 -1.63 14.62 20.99
CA ALA A 444 -0.50 15.47 20.64
C ALA A 444 0.83 14.71 20.61
N PHE A 445 1.02 13.76 21.53
CA PHE A 445 2.15 12.85 21.56
C PHE A 445 2.14 11.94 20.33
N LEU A 446 1.01 11.25 20.05
CA LEU A 446 0.86 10.35 18.91
C LEU A 446 1.01 11.06 17.56
N ALA A 447 0.59 12.32 17.45
CA ALA A 447 0.76 13.10 16.23
C ALA A 447 2.23 13.42 15.90
N ARG A 448 3.13 13.35 16.90
CA ARG A 448 4.59 13.46 16.67
C ARG A 448 5.23 12.12 16.31
N GLU A 449 4.69 11.02 16.83
CA GLU A 449 5.25 9.67 16.69
C GLU A 449 4.69 8.91 15.47
N LEU A 450 3.52 9.31 14.95
CA LEU A 450 2.79 8.58 13.91
C LEU A 450 2.48 9.46 12.71
N PRO A 451 2.37 8.85 11.50
CA PRO A 451 1.76 9.52 10.35
C PRO A 451 0.36 10.02 10.67
N HIS A 452 -0.04 11.15 10.09
CA HIS A 452 -1.33 11.81 10.37
C HIS A 452 -2.56 10.88 10.19
N HIS A 453 -2.54 9.99 9.20
CA HIS A 453 -3.63 9.05 8.97
C HIS A 453 -3.74 7.96 10.03
N MET A 454 -2.70 7.74 10.85
CA MET A 454 -2.65 6.77 11.95
C MET A 454 -3.01 7.39 13.30
N VAL A 455 -3.17 8.71 13.39
CA VAL A 455 -3.54 9.39 14.63
C VAL A 455 -5.01 9.05 14.95
N PRO A 456 -5.32 8.52 16.16
CA PRO A 456 -6.67 8.17 16.54
C PRO A 456 -7.62 9.37 16.52
N ARG A 457 -8.84 9.14 16.05
CA ARG A 457 -9.93 10.12 16.15
C ARG A 457 -10.63 10.06 17.50
N TYR A 458 -10.69 8.86 18.08
CA TYR A 458 -11.36 8.61 19.35
C TYR A 458 -10.39 8.01 20.36
N VAL A 459 -10.41 8.48 21.60
CA VAL A 459 -9.65 7.91 22.72
C VAL A 459 -10.64 7.55 23.83
N GLU A 460 -10.64 6.28 24.23
CA GLU A 460 -11.45 5.77 25.34
C GLU A 460 -10.54 5.31 26.47
N THR A 461 -10.69 5.94 27.66
CA THR A 461 -9.96 5.48 28.84
C THR A 461 -10.76 4.45 29.60
N LEU A 462 -10.19 3.28 29.80
CA LEU A 462 -10.82 2.15 30.46
C LEU A 462 -10.05 1.77 31.73
N PRO A 463 -10.74 1.22 32.76
CA PRO A 463 -10.08 0.68 33.93
C PRO A 463 -9.26 -0.60 33.63
N ALA A 464 -9.66 -1.36 32.61
CA ALA A 464 -8.96 -2.52 32.08
C ALA A 464 -9.46 -2.83 30.64
N LEU A 465 -8.58 -3.34 29.78
CA LEU A 465 -8.97 -3.81 28.46
C LEU A 465 -9.75 -5.13 28.55
N PRO A 466 -10.82 -5.32 27.73
CA PRO A 466 -11.56 -6.57 27.72
C PRO A 466 -10.69 -7.72 27.20
N ARG A 467 -10.66 -8.85 27.94
CA ARG A 467 -9.81 -9.99 27.62
C ARG A 467 -10.57 -11.30 27.50
N SER A 468 -10.04 -12.22 26.70
CA SER A 468 -10.49 -13.60 26.63
C SER A 468 -9.96 -14.41 27.83
N PRO A 469 -10.50 -15.65 28.08
CA PRO A 469 -9.95 -16.54 29.08
C PRO A 469 -8.46 -16.88 28.88
N THR A 470 -7.97 -16.75 27.63
CA THR A 470 -6.56 -16.94 27.28
C THR A 470 -5.75 -15.63 27.32
N ASN A 471 -6.26 -14.61 28.00
CA ASN A 471 -5.64 -13.29 28.21
C ASN A 471 -5.44 -12.45 26.91
N LYS A 472 -6.06 -12.80 25.79
CA LYS A 472 -6.05 -12.00 24.55
C LYS A 472 -7.06 -10.86 24.64
N ILE A 473 -6.69 -9.67 24.18
CA ILE A 473 -7.61 -8.52 24.11
C ILE A 473 -8.73 -8.83 23.12
N ARG A 474 -9.97 -8.60 23.56
CA ARG A 474 -11.18 -8.80 22.73
C ARG A 474 -11.47 -7.52 21.91
N LYS A 475 -10.71 -7.30 20.84
CA LYS A 475 -10.88 -6.12 19.97
C LYS A 475 -12.28 -6.00 19.36
N ALA A 476 -12.94 -7.12 19.06
CA ALA A 476 -14.33 -7.11 18.59
C ALA A 476 -15.29 -6.44 19.59
N GLN A 477 -15.06 -6.60 20.90
CA GLN A 477 -15.88 -5.95 21.93
C GLN A 477 -15.62 -4.43 21.97
N LEU A 478 -14.35 -4.00 21.82
CA LEU A 478 -13.99 -2.59 21.73
C LEU A 478 -14.57 -1.92 20.47
N ARG A 479 -14.67 -2.66 19.37
CA ARG A 479 -15.27 -2.20 18.12
C ARG A 479 -16.80 -2.08 18.25
N ALA A 480 -17.45 -3.05 18.87
CA ALA A 480 -18.90 -3.09 19.06
C ALA A 480 -19.42 -1.93 19.93
N SER A 481 -18.61 -1.37 20.83
CA SER A 481 -18.96 -0.19 21.62
C SER A 481 -18.94 1.11 20.81
N GLY A 482 -18.50 1.07 19.55
CA GLY A 482 -18.49 2.22 18.64
C GLY A 482 -17.64 3.38 19.16
N ALA A 483 -17.97 4.60 18.76
CA ALA A 483 -17.36 5.82 19.28
C ALA A 483 -17.80 6.14 20.72
N GLY A 484 -18.94 5.59 21.19
CA GLY A 484 -19.43 5.54 22.57
C GLY A 484 -19.64 6.90 23.29
N GLU A 485 -20.47 6.88 24.34
CA GLU A 485 -20.52 7.98 25.32
C GLU A 485 -19.24 7.91 26.17
N GLY A 486 -18.49 9.01 26.26
CA GLY A 486 -17.24 9.07 27.03
C GLY A 486 -15.97 8.87 26.21
N VAL A 487 -16.05 8.77 24.90
CA VAL A 487 -14.94 8.80 23.96
C VAL A 487 -14.59 10.24 23.60
N TRP A 488 -13.32 10.59 23.67
CA TRP A 488 -12.81 11.97 23.40
C TRP A 488 -12.78 12.27 21.91
#